data_6075dce35cd4cf742159c64b89a8c918
#
_entry.id   6075dce35cd4cf742159c64b89a8c918
#
_cell.length_a   1.000
_cell.length_b   1.000
_cell.length_c   1.000
_cell.angle_alpha   90.00
_cell.angle_beta   90.00
_cell.angle_gamma   90.00
#
_symmetry.space_group_name_H-M   'P 1'
#
loop_
_entity.id
_entity.type
_entity.pdbx_description
1 polymer ?
#
loop_
_entity_poly.entity_id
_entity_poly.type
_entity_poly.pdbx_seq_one_letter_code
_entity_poly.pdbx_strand_id
1 'polypeptide(L)' 'MPDRECAFTLIELLVVIAIIAILAAL' A
#
# COMPACT_ATOMS: atom_id res chain seq x y z
N MET A 1 17.92 3.94 -6.44
CA MET A 1 17.18 4.76 -6.04
C MET A 1 16.91 4.61 -4.63
N PRO A 2 16.98 5.53 -3.98
CA PRO A 2 16.84 5.55 -2.63
C PRO A 2 15.50 5.39 -2.26
N ASP A 3 15.03 4.46 -2.18
CA ASP A 3 13.75 4.35 -1.79
C ASP A 3 13.60 4.63 -0.37
N ARG A 4 14.49 5.17 0.29
CA ARG A 4 14.36 5.51 1.58
C ARG A 4 13.31 6.47 1.76
N GLU A 5 13.21 7.42 1.01
CA GLU A 5 12.21 8.38 1.12
C GLU A 5 10.97 7.73 0.77
N CYS A 6 10.92 6.98 -0.20
CA CYS A 6 9.73 6.39 -0.54
C CYS A 6 9.79 5.06 0.04
N ALA A 7 10.16 4.90 1.19
CA ALA A 7 10.31 3.66 1.78
C ALA A 7 9.13 2.76 1.69
N PHE A 8 8.15 3.10 0.99
CA PHE A 8 7.01 2.25 0.83
C PHE A 8 7.40 1.02 0.05
N THR A 9 7.19 -0.14 0.56
CA THR A 9 7.54 -1.33 -0.15
C THR A 9 6.35 -1.73 -1.00
N LEU A 10 6.55 -2.63 -1.90
CA LEU A 10 5.50 -3.08 -2.77
C LEU A 10 4.44 -3.78 -1.96
N ILE A 11 4.84 -4.51 -0.92
CA ILE A 11 3.88 -5.20 -0.09
C ILE A 11 3.03 -4.21 0.68
N GLU A 12 3.62 -3.13 1.15
CA GLU A 12 2.86 -2.15 1.88
C GLU A 12 1.81 -1.53 0.98
N LEU A 13 2.14 -1.26 -0.24
CA LEU A 13 1.19 -0.69 -1.15
C LEU A 13 0.09 -1.69 -1.44
N LEU A 14 0.44 -2.94 -1.60
CA LEU A 14 -0.54 -3.96 -1.88
C LEU A 14 -1.51 -4.09 -0.72
N VAL A 15 -1.00 -4.07 0.50
CA VAL A 15 -1.85 -4.20 1.67
C VAL A 15 -2.79 -3.01 1.79
N VAL A 16 -2.29 -1.83 1.49
CA VAL A 16 -3.10 -0.64 1.61
C VAL A 16 -4.27 -0.68 0.62
N ILE A 17 -4.00 -1.04 -0.62
CA ILE A 17 -5.08 -1.05 -1.58
C ILE A 17 -6.05 -2.20 -1.26
N ALA A 18 -5.59 -3.25 -0.62
CA ALA A 18 -6.48 -4.34 -0.26
C ALA A 18 -7.43 -3.87 0.83
N ILE A 19 -6.92 -3.11 1.79
CA ILE A 19 -7.77 -2.61 2.86
C ILE A 19 -8.76 -1.61 2.30
N ILE A 20 -8.33 -0.75 1.42
CA ILE A 20 -9.22 0.22 0.84
C ILE A 20 -10.32 -0.48 0.05
N ALA A 21 -9.98 -1.53 -0.66
CA ALA A 21 -10.96 -2.23 -1.46
C ALA A 21 -12.02 -2.88 -0.57
N ILE A 22 -11.61 -3.41 0.56
CA ILE A 22 -12.54 -4.04 1.46
C ILE A 22 -13.49 -3.00 2.05
N LEU A 23 -12.96 -1.88 2.47
CA LEU A 23 -13.80 -0.85 3.05
C LEU A 23 -14.74 -0.25 2.01
N ALA A 24 -14.27 -0.15 0.79
CA ALA A 24 -15.10 0.40 -0.24
C ALA A 24 -16.24 -0.56 -0.62
N ALA A 25 -16.06 -1.82 -0.34
CA ALA A 25 -17.06 -2.79 -0.68
C ALA A 25 -18.14 -2.89 0.40
N LEU A 26 -17.88 -2.28 1.55
CA LEU A 26 -18.88 -2.31 2.58
C LEU A 26 -20.07 -1.42 2.20
#